data_4c560cedc1c7ea03645ac99037f018a0
#
_entry.id   4c560cedc1c7ea03645ac99037f018a0
#
_cell.length_a   1.000
_cell.length_b   1.000
_cell.length_c   1.000
_cell.angle_alpha   90.00
_cell.angle_beta   90.00
_cell.angle_gamma   90.00
#
_symmetry.space_group_name_H-M   'P 1'
#
loop_
_entity.id
_entity.type
_entity.pdbx_description
1 polymer ?
#
loop_
_entity_poly.entity_id
_entity_poly.type
_entity_poly.pdbx_seq_one_letter_code
_entity_poly.pdbx_strand_id
1 'polypeptide(L)'
;MTHDLRVERVYDAAPELVFGAFTDPEAQQEMYADEPDWIVRSECDLRVGGRWTIEFGPPAGPPSRETCVFEIIERPRLLVFRSTMSMPDGSSLATRTHVTFTETASGQTRLTVVQTGFPAAGLRDEFTEGWGGILAGLSRVVAARTA
;
A
#
# COMPACT_ATOMS: atom_id res chain seq x y z
N MET A 1 -17.63 10.46 13.98
CA MET A 1 -16.51 11.19 13.37
C MET A 1 -15.40 10.21 12.99
N THR A 2 -14.86 10.33 11.78
CA THR A 2 -13.76 9.48 11.30
C THR A 2 -12.43 10.23 11.39
N HIS A 3 -11.36 9.46 11.33
CA HIS A 3 -9.99 9.97 11.34
C HIS A 3 -9.31 9.57 10.04
N ASP A 4 -8.37 10.39 9.58
CA ASP A 4 -7.65 10.18 8.33
C ASP A 4 -6.15 10.13 8.64
N LEU A 5 -5.40 9.40 7.79
CA LEU A 5 -3.95 9.45 7.83
C LEU A 5 -3.39 10.04 6.53
N ARG A 6 -2.19 10.56 6.63
CA ARG A 6 -1.42 11.04 5.48
C ARG A 6 0.04 10.69 5.71
N VAL A 7 0.63 9.99 4.75
CA VAL A 7 2.06 9.67 4.78
C VAL A 7 2.67 9.99 3.42
N GLU A 8 3.94 10.36 3.41
CA GLU A 8 4.67 10.70 2.20
C GLU A 8 6.08 10.13 2.22
N ARG A 9 6.59 9.82 1.04
CA ARG A 9 7.99 9.43 0.88
C ARG A 9 8.47 9.80 -0.52
N VAL A 10 9.72 10.25 -0.62
CA VAL A 10 10.35 10.56 -1.91
C VAL A 10 11.22 9.38 -2.35
N TYR A 11 11.10 9.02 -3.62
CA TYR A 11 11.87 7.94 -4.25
C TYR A 11 12.73 8.51 -5.35
N ASP A 12 13.94 7.99 -5.47
CA ASP A 12 14.89 8.40 -6.52
C ASP A 12 14.64 7.57 -7.78
N ALA A 13 13.45 7.69 -8.31
CA ALA A 13 12.99 7.01 -9.52
C ALA A 13 11.79 7.76 -10.11
N ALA A 14 11.58 7.61 -11.41
CA ALA A 14 10.47 8.24 -12.11
C ALA A 14 9.12 7.66 -11.67
N PRO A 15 8.03 8.45 -11.76
CA PRO A 15 6.69 7.99 -11.35
C PRO A 15 6.25 6.67 -11.97
N GLU A 16 6.57 6.43 -13.23
CA GLU A 16 6.19 5.18 -13.91
C GLU A 16 6.82 3.96 -13.23
N LEU A 17 8.08 4.06 -12.81
CA LEU A 17 8.75 2.96 -12.11
C LEU A 17 8.17 2.75 -10.71
N VAL A 18 7.95 3.84 -9.97
CA VAL A 18 7.40 3.77 -8.60
C VAL A 18 5.97 3.22 -8.63
N PHE A 19 5.15 3.69 -9.55
CA PHE A 19 3.79 3.19 -9.75
C PHE A 19 3.80 1.69 -10.07
N GLY A 20 4.64 1.27 -11.02
CA GLY A 20 4.75 -0.13 -11.40
C GLY A 20 5.18 -1.03 -10.24
N ALA A 21 6.14 -0.60 -9.45
CA ALA A 21 6.60 -1.35 -8.27
C ALA A 21 5.51 -1.41 -7.20
N PHE A 22 4.83 -0.29 -6.94
CA PHE A 22 3.76 -0.24 -5.92
C PHE A 22 2.62 -1.21 -6.23
N THR A 23 2.28 -1.41 -7.49
CA THR A 23 1.16 -2.26 -7.92
C THR A 23 1.57 -3.67 -8.32
N ASP A 24 2.84 -4.03 -8.18
CA ASP A 24 3.36 -5.34 -8.58
C ASP A 24 3.20 -6.35 -7.43
N PRO A 25 2.44 -7.45 -7.63
CA PRO A 25 2.30 -8.48 -6.61
C PRO A 25 3.63 -9.07 -6.12
N GLU A 26 4.63 -9.17 -6.98
CA GLU A 26 5.95 -9.69 -6.60
C GLU A 26 6.67 -8.74 -5.63
N ALA A 27 6.44 -7.43 -5.73
CA ALA A 27 7.02 -6.46 -4.82
C ALA A 27 6.37 -6.48 -3.44
N GLN A 28 5.15 -7.02 -3.31
CA GLN A 28 4.40 -7.00 -2.06
C GLN A 28 5.11 -7.76 -0.94
N GLN A 29 5.88 -8.80 -1.28
CA GLN A 29 6.66 -9.55 -0.27
C GLN A 29 7.61 -8.62 0.49
N GLU A 30 8.33 -7.74 -0.22
CA GLU A 30 9.24 -6.77 0.39
C GLU A 30 8.49 -5.67 1.16
N MET A 31 7.28 -5.35 0.72
CA MET A 31 6.52 -4.23 1.28
C MET A 31 5.76 -4.60 2.55
N TYR A 32 5.22 -5.83 2.62
CA TYR A 32 4.27 -6.22 3.67
C TYR A 32 4.83 -7.17 4.71
N ALA A 33 5.99 -7.77 4.50
CA ALA A 33 6.60 -8.66 5.49
C ALA A 33 7.32 -7.85 6.56
N ASP A 34 6.78 -7.82 7.79
CA ASP A 34 7.46 -7.19 8.92
C ASP A 34 8.70 -7.97 9.35
N GLU A 35 8.64 -9.30 9.22
CA GLU A 35 9.73 -10.20 9.54
C GLU A 35 10.05 -11.07 8.32
N PRO A 36 11.31 -11.55 8.19
CA PRO A 36 11.70 -12.32 7.01
C PRO A 36 10.91 -13.61 6.78
N ASP A 37 10.33 -14.19 7.83
CA ASP A 37 9.55 -15.43 7.73
C ASP A 37 8.07 -15.21 7.44
N TRP A 38 7.61 -13.96 7.36
CA TRP A 38 6.21 -13.69 7.04
C TRP A 38 5.88 -14.13 5.62
N ILE A 39 4.67 -14.67 5.47
CA ILE A 39 4.14 -15.08 4.17
C ILE A 39 3.27 -13.95 3.65
N VAL A 40 3.54 -13.53 2.42
CA VAL A 40 2.75 -12.53 1.72
C VAL A 40 2.25 -13.14 0.41
N ARG A 41 0.92 -13.05 0.20
CA ARG A 41 0.28 -13.47 -1.05
C ARG A 41 -0.48 -12.29 -1.61
N SER A 42 -0.24 -11.96 -2.86
CA SER A 42 -0.87 -10.80 -3.50
C SER A 42 -1.30 -11.14 -4.92
N GLU A 43 -2.50 -10.69 -5.27
CA GLU A 43 -3.02 -10.73 -6.63
C GLU A 43 -3.57 -9.35 -6.96
N CYS A 44 -3.30 -8.85 -8.15
CA CYS A 44 -3.72 -7.51 -8.57
C CYS A 44 -4.28 -7.55 -9.99
N ASP A 45 -5.56 -7.16 -10.11
CA ASP A 45 -6.19 -6.92 -11.40
C ASP A 45 -6.28 -5.39 -11.57
N LEU A 46 -5.26 -4.81 -12.18
CA LEU A 46 -5.07 -3.36 -12.25
C LEU A 46 -5.96 -2.74 -13.33
N ARG A 47 -7.25 -2.63 -13.01
CA ARG A 47 -8.26 -1.95 -13.83
C ARG A 47 -9.35 -1.41 -12.93
N VAL A 48 -10.07 -0.39 -13.38
CA VAL A 48 -11.22 0.13 -12.63
C VAL A 48 -12.24 -0.99 -12.42
N GLY A 49 -12.68 -1.17 -11.18
CA GLY A 49 -13.53 -2.30 -10.78
C GLY A 49 -12.78 -3.59 -10.52
N GLY A 50 -11.50 -3.67 -10.84
CA GLY A 50 -10.66 -4.81 -10.55
C GLY A 50 -10.30 -4.90 -9.07
N ARG A 51 -9.84 -6.06 -8.63
CA ARG A 51 -9.51 -6.31 -7.23
C ARG A 51 -8.02 -6.47 -7.03
N TRP A 52 -7.58 -5.99 -5.89
CA TRP A 52 -6.23 -6.20 -5.39
C TRP A 52 -6.37 -6.85 -4.02
N THR A 53 -5.91 -8.10 -3.89
CA THR A 53 -5.98 -8.82 -2.61
C THR A 53 -4.58 -9.08 -2.10
N ILE A 54 -4.38 -8.83 -0.80
CA ILE A 54 -3.10 -9.02 -0.15
C ILE A 54 -3.35 -9.74 1.17
N GLU A 55 -2.73 -10.92 1.34
CA GLU A 55 -2.69 -11.63 2.62
C GLU A 55 -1.27 -11.59 3.15
N PHE A 56 -1.12 -11.28 4.44
CA PHE A 56 0.21 -11.20 5.04
C PHE A 56 0.15 -11.51 6.53
N GLY A 57 1.24 -12.08 7.03
CA GLY A 57 1.36 -12.41 8.44
C GLY A 57 2.39 -13.47 8.70
N PRO A 58 2.64 -13.78 9.99
CA PRO A 58 3.56 -14.86 10.35
C PRO A 58 3.05 -16.21 9.84
N PRO A 59 3.95 -17.20 9.64
CA PRO A 59 3.56 -18.51 9.12
C PRO A 59 2.61 -19.27 10.03
N ALA A 60 2.62 -18.97 11.35
CA ALA A 60 1.70 -19.56 12.30
C ALA A 60 0.67 -18.52 12.72
N GLY A 61 -0.61 -18.85 12.62
CA GLY A 61 -1.72 -17.97 13.00
C GLY A 61 -2.48 -17.42 11.81
N PRO A 62 -3.63 -16.78 12.06
CA PRO A 62 -4.44 -16.22 10.97
C PRO A 62 -3.76 -14.99 10.36
N PRO A 63 -3.74 -14.86 9.02
CA PRO A 63 -3.16 -13.69 8.37
C PRO A 63 -4.10 -12.49 8.44
N SER A 64 -3.54 -11.30 8.24
CA SER A 64 -4.32 -10.13 7.84
C SER A 64 -4.63 -10.25 6.35
N ARG A 65 -5.80 -9.78 5.95
CA ARG A 65 -6.22 -9.82 4.55
C ARG A 65 -6.83 -8.48 4.15
N GLU A 66 -6.27 -7.89 3.12
CA GLU A 66 -6.82 -6.67 2.53
C GLU A 66 -7.39 -7.00 1.15
N THR A 67 -8.62 -6.52 0.90
CA THR A 67 -9.25 -6.59 -0.41
C THR A 67 -9.55 -5.18 -0.86
N CYS A 68 -8.95 -4.76 -1.97
CA CYS A 68 -9.16 -3.44 -2.55
C CYS A 68 -9.95 -3.56 -3.84
N VAL A 69 -10.79 -2.54 -4.12
CA VAL A 69 -11.46 -2.41 -5.40
C VAL A 69 -11.06 -1.06 -5.97
N PHE A 70 -10.42 -1.07 -7.15
CA PHE A 70 -9.96 0.15 -7.79
C PHE A 70 -11.14 0.98 -8.28
N GLU A 71 -11.14 2.27 -7.93
CA GLU A 71 -12.14 3.24 -8.37
C GLU A 71 -11.59 4.17 -9.45
N ILE A 72 -10.34 4.61 -9.29
CA ILE A 72 -9.67 5.50 -10.24
C ILE A 72 -8.25 4.99 -10.46
N ILE A 73 -7.85 4.89 -11.71
CA ILE A 73 -6.48 4.56 -12.10
C ILE A 73 -6.07 5.57 -13.16
N GLU A 74 -5.15 6.46 -12.84
CA GLU A 74 -4.54 7.41 -13.78
C GLU A 74 -3.04 7.19 -13.75
N ARG A 75 -2.59 6.21 -14.49
CA ARG A 75 -1.18 5.82 -14.53
C ARG A 75 -0.33 6.93 -15.15
N PRO A 76 0.81 7.30 -14.58
CA PRO A 76 1.41 6.82 -13.33
C PRO A 76 1.17 7.77 -12.14
N ARG A 77 0.08 8.53 -12.11
CA ARG A 77 -0.10 9.65 -11.19
C ARG A 77 -1.01 9.38 -10.01
N LEU A 78 -2.04 8.54 -10.19
CA LEU A 78 -3.11 8.43 -9.18
C LEU A 78 -3.71 7.03 -9.15
N LEU A 79 -3.89 6.52 -7.93
CA LEU A 79 -4.72 5.36 -7.62
C LEU A 79 -5.71 5.75 -6.54
N VAL A 80 -6.97 5.40 -6.72
CA VAL A 80 -7.98 5.50 -5.66
C VAL A 80 -8.66 4.14 -5.54
N PHE A 81 -8.72 3.59 -4.33
CA PHE A 81 -9.37 2.32 -4.11
C PHE A 81 -10.05 2.27 -2.75
N ARG A 82 -11.14 1.50 -2.69
CA ARG A 82 -11.79 1.15 -1.43
C ARG A 82 -11.19 -0.13 -0.92
N SER A 83 -10.93 -0.17 0.38
CA SER A 83 -10.23 -1.25 1.02
C SER A 83 -11.06 -1.82 2.17
N THR A 84 -11.10 -3.15 2.25
CA THR A 84 -11.63 -3.85 3.41
C THR A 84 -10.50 -4.70 3.98
N MET A 85 -10.14 -4.42 5.23
CA MET A 85 -9.09 -5.16 5.94
C MET A 85 -9.75 -6.09 6.94
N SER A 86 -9.44 -7.39 6.86
CA SER A 86 -9.80 -8.38 7.88
C SER A 86 -8.57 -8.65 8.73
N MET A 87 -8.70 -8.45 10.03
CA MET A 87 -7.60 -8.57 10.97
C MET A 87 -7.58 -9.94 11.64
N PRO A 88 -6.42 -10.36 12.19
CA PRO A 88 -6.31 -11.68 12.83
C PRO A 88 -7.29 -11.94 13.97
N ASP A 89 -7.75 -10.88 14.66
CA ASP A 89 -8.73 -10.98 15.74
C ASP A 89 -10.18 -11.14 15.26
N GLY A 90 -10.40 -11.20 13.95
CA GLY A 90 -11.73 -11.31 13.35
C GLY A 90 -12.43 -9.98 13.10
N SER A 91 -11.86 -8.87 13.51
CA SER A 91 -12.41 -7.54 13.20
C SER A 91 -12.17 -7.16 11.75
N SER A 92 -12.97 -6.24 11.22
CA SER A 92 -12.79 -5.72 9.87
C SER A 92 -12.86 -4.20 9.84
N LEU A 93 -12.22 -3.62 8.84
CA LEU A 93 -12.12 -2.19 8.68
C LEU A 93 -12.31 -1.83 7.20
N ALA A 94 -13.23 -0.90 6.93
CA ALA A 94 -13.45 -0.37 5.59
C ALA A 94 -12.89 1.05 5.50
N THR A 95 -12.04 1.30 4.52
CA THR A 95 -11.40 2.60 4.30
C THR A 95 -11.35 2.92 2.81
N ARG A 96 -10.99 4.16 2.49
CA ARG A 96 -10.73 4.61 1.13
C ARG A 96 -9.33 5.20 1.07
N THR A 97 -8.57 4.82 0.06
CA THR A 97 -7.16 5.22 -0.07
C THR A 97 -6.92 5.94 -1.38
N HIS A 98 -6.25 7.08 -1.30
CA HIS A 98 -5.75 7.84 -2.44
C HIS A 98 -4.23 7.76 -2.41
N VAL A 99 -3.63 7.32 -3.50
CA VAL A 99 -2.17 7.28 -3.64
C VAL A 99 -1.80 8.14 -4.84
N THR A 100 -1.01 9.18 -4.62
CA THR A 100 -0.53 10.07 -5.67
C THR A 100 0.97 9.91 -5.86
N PHE A 101 1.41 9.99 -7.11
CA PHE A 101 2.81 9.84 -7.51
C PHE A 101 3.18 11.11 -8.28
N THR A 102 3.84 12.04 -7.62
CA THR A 102 4.15 13.37 -8.16
C THR A 102 5.64 13.48 -8.46
N GLU A 103 5.98 13.79 -9.70
CA GLU A 103 7.37 14.08 -10.05
C GLU A 103 7.78 15.41 -9.41
N THR A 104 8.83 15.39 -8.58
CA THR A 104 9.29 16.59 -7.85
C THR A 104 10.51 17.23 -8.51
N ALA A 105 11.50 16.41 -8.84
CA ALA A 105 12.67 16.80 -9.60
C ALA A 105 12.83 15.78 -10.72
N SER A 106 13.64 16.06 -11.72
CA SER A 106 13.83 15.12 -12.83
C SER A 106 14.23 13.74 -12.30
N GLY A 107 13.40 12.74 -12.61
CA GLY A 107 13.65 11.38 -12.20
C GLY A 107 13.32 11.06 -10.74
N GLN A 108 12.65 11.97 -9.99
CA GLN A 108 12.25 11.74 -8.62
C GLN A 108 10.74 11.78 -8.45
N THR A 109 10.22 10.99 -7.50
CA THR A 109 8.78 10.90 -7.25
C THR A 109 8.49 11.06 -5.77
N ARG A 110 7.53 11.94 -5.44
CA ARG A 110 6.89 11.96 -4.13
C ARG A 110 5.66 11.08 -4.19
N LEU A 111 5.63 10.03 -3.38
CA LEU A 111 4.46 9.19 -3.19
C LEU A 111 3.74 9.68 -1.94
N THR A 112 2.44 9.98 -2.07
CA THR A 112 1.60 10.42 -0.96
C THR A 112 0.43 9.48 -0.82
N VAL A 113 0.20 8.97 0.39
CA VAL A 113 -0.96 8.15 0.73
C VAL A 113 -1.86 8.94 1.65
N VAL A 114 -3.14 9.05 1.27
CA VAL A 114 -4.19 9.58 2.14
C VAL A 114 -5.24 8.48 2.29
N GLN A 115 -5.42 8.00 3.51
CA GLN A 115 -6.39 6.95 3.80
C GLN A 115 -7.41 7.48 4.78
N THR A 116 -8.70 7.34 4.43
CA THR A 116 -9.81 7.94 5.16
C THR A 116 -10.76 6.88 5.68
N GLY A 117 -11.46 7.20 6.78
CA GLY A 117 -12.53 6.33 7.29
C GLY A 117 -12.18 5.55 8.55
N PHE A 118 -11.09 5.88 9.24
CA PHE A 118 -10.74 5.19 10.49
C PHE A 118 -11.72 5.59 11.61
N PRO A 119 -12.30 4.61 12.31
CA PRO A 119 -13.26 4.92 13.39
C PRO A 119 -12.60 5.43 14.67
N ALA A 120 -11.29 5.22 14.84
CA ALA A 120 -10.56 5.60 16.04
C ALA A 120 -9.17 6.12 15.70
N ALA A 121 -8.69 7.11 16.45
CA ALA A 121 -7.38 7.70 16.25
C ALA A 121 -6.25 6.69 16.49
N GLY A 122 -6.39 5.80 17.47
CA GLY A 122 -5.39 4.77 17.75
C GLY A 122 -5.20 3.80 16.59
N LEU A 123 -6.29 3.40 15.95
CA LEU A 123 -6.24 2.52 14.78
C LEU A 123 -5.58 3.25 13.59
N ARG A 124 -5.95 4.53 13.37
CA ARG A 124 -5.31 5.37 12.37
C ARG A 124 -3.80 5.43 12.59
N ASP A 125 -3.36 5.58 13.83
CA ASP A 125 -1.94 5.67 14.17
C ASP A 125 -1.21 4.35 13.90
N GLU A 126 -1.84 3.21 14.18
CA GLU A 126 -1.29 1.89 13.86
C GLU A 126 -1.08 1.72 12.35
N PHE A 127 -2.06 2.14 11.55
CA PHE A 127 -1.95 2.07 10.09
C PHE A 127 -0.93 3.05 9.54
N THR A 128 -0.76 4.21 10.20
CA THR A 128 0.29 5.16 9.82
C THR A 128 1.68 4.52 9.96
N GLU A 129 1.92 3.81 11.06
CA GLU A 129 3.16 3.05 11.25
C GLU A 129 3.31 1.94 10.20
N GLY A 130 2.22 1.21 9.94
CA GLY A 130 2.21 0.16 8.92
C GLY A 130 2.61 0.68 7.54
N TRP A 131 2.08 1.83 7.14
CA TRP A 131 2.46 2.48 5.89
C TRP A 131 3.94 2.85 5.85
N GLY A 132 4.50 3.29 6.98
CA GLY A 132 5.94 3.56 7.06
C GLY A 132 6.77 2.35 6.68
N GLY A 133 6.42 1.18 7.18
CA GLY A 133 7.08 -0.08 6.83
C GLY A 133 6.89 -0.47 5.38
N ILE A 134 5.66 -0.34 4.85
CA ILE A 134 5.33 -0.63 3.46
C ILE A 134 6.15 0.24 2.51
N LEU A 135 6.21 1.55 2.77
CA LEU A 135 6.93 2.49 1.92
C LEU A 135 8.45 2.30 2.02
N ALA A 136 8.95 1.90 3.18
CA ALA A 136 10.35 1.53 3.34
C ALA A 136 10.71 0.28 2.52
N GLY A 137 9.83 -0.73 2.52
CA GLY A 137 9.98 -1.91 1.67
C GLY A 137 9.98 -1.56 0.19
N LEU A 138 9.10 -0.66 -0.21
CA LEU A 138 9.05 -0.16 -1.58
C LEU A 138 10.36 0.51 -1.99
N SER A 139 11.03 1.21 -1.06
CA SER A 139 12.35 1.81 -1.35
C SER A 139 13.37 0.76 -1.77
N ARG A 140 13.38 -0.41 -1.13
CA ARG A 140 14.30 -1.48 -1.51
C ARG A 140 13.99 -2.03 -2.89
N VAL A 141 12.71 -2.19 -3.22
CA VAL A 141 12.27 -2.64 -4.55
C VAL A 141 12.67 -1.63 -5.61
N VAL A 142 12.41 -0.35 -5.38
CA VAL A 142 12.74 0.73 -6.31
C VAL A 142 14.25 0.78 -6.54
N ALA A 143 15.05 0.72 -5.47
CA ALA A 143 16.50 0.74 -5.57
C ALA A 143 17.03 -0.43 -6.41
N ALA A 144 16.48 -1.63 -6.24
CA ALA A 144 16.86 -2.81 -7.01
C ALA A 144 16.53 -2.66 -8.50
N ARG A 145 15.43 -1.99 -8.82
CA ARG A 145 14.99 -1.80 -10.22
C ARG A 145 15.70 -0.66 -10.94
N THR A 146 16.37 0.23 -10.19
CA THR A 146 17.15 1.33 -10.76
C THR A 146 18.65 1.04 -10.80
N ALA A 147 19.08 -0.06 -10.22
CA ALA A 147 20.49 -0.45 -10.18
C ALA A 147 21.01 -0.90 -11.54
#